data_8b52612db4b9266d7bfec0375c73b85f
#
_entry.id   8b52612db4b9266d7bfec0375c73b85f
#
_cell.length_a   1.000
_cell.length_b   1.000
_cell.length_c   1.000
_cell.angle_alpha   90.00
_cell.angle_beta   90.00
_cell.angle_gamma   90.00
#
_symmetry.space_group_name_H-M   'P 1'
#
loop_
_entity.id
_entity.type
_entity.pdbx_description
1 polymer ?
#
loop_
_entity_poly.entity_id
_entity_poly.type
_entity_poly.pdbx_seq_one_letter_code
_entity_poly.pdbx_strand_id
1 'polypeptide(L)'
;SRGLGDVYKRQGISRCHTTPSSFGLAVSEAICSLRSLFYSEDSIALCEASMTTSECDLTAENSLDLFQFEGSLHNWAFDDTENMINKIFLKFKNNFVDSWDAKNICSQIYYICSRTLIQKGGIALSSKHLACISRATNIFSLENAITALVKDTKELLLQSVGAHSQLTENTLNYIYSHLSDCLLYTSPSPRDTR
;
A
#
# COMPACT_ATOMS: atom_id res chain seq x y z
N SER A 1 -25.30 2.82 -32.65
CA SER A 1 -24.75 4.04 -32.08
C SER A 1 -24.07 3.71 -30.77
N ARG A 2 -22.74 3.68 -30.78
CA ARG A 2 -21.99 3.61 -29.54
C ARG A 2 -22.18 4.95 -28.85
N GLY A 3 -22.95 4.97 -27.76
CA GLY A 3 -23.02 6.11 -26.87
C GLY A 3 -21.60 6.44 -26.43
N LEU A 4 -21.20 7.68 -26.65
CA LEU A 4 -20.04 8.28 -25.97
C LEU A 4 -20.35 8.14 -24.49
N GLY A 5 -19.75 7.14 -23.84
CA GLY A 5 -19.82 7.00 -22.40
C GLY A 5 -19.46 8.34 -21.79
N ASP A 6 -20.29 8.84 -20.91
CA ASP A 6 -20.05 10.07 -20.16
C ASP A 6 -18.67 9.97 -19.50
N VAL A 7 -17.66 10.52 -20.15
CA VAL A 7 -16.40 10.81 -19.52
C VAL A 7 -16.74 11.88 -18.49
N TYR A 8 -16.92 11.48 -17.25
CA TYR A 8 -17.12 12.39 -16.13
C TYR A 8 -15.95 13.37 -16.10
N LYS A 9 -16.14 14.52 -16.73
CA LYS A 9 -15.15 15.60 -16.71
C LYS A 9 -15.25 16.27 -15.36
N ARG A 10 -14.20 16.12 -14.56
CA ARG A 10 -14.06 16.85 -13.32
C ARG A 10 -13.67 18.29 -13.64
N GLN A 11 -14.28 19.26 -12.95
CA GLN A 11 -14.07 20.68 -13.17
C GLN A 11 -13.71 21.38 -11.85
N GLY A 12 -12.57 22.06 -11.84
CA GLY A 12 -12.19 22.98 -10.77
C GLY A 12 -12.48 24.41 -11.20
N ILE A 13 -13.13 25.20 -10.36
CA ILE A 13 -13.52 26.56 -10.65
C ILE A 13 -12.85 27.49 -9.62
N SER A 14 -12.12 28.51 -10.12
CA SER A 14 -11.55 29.57 -9.29
C SER A 14 -12.63 30.52 -8.78
N ARG A 15 -12.28 31.35 -7.82
CA ARG A 15 -13.08 32.53 -7.44
C ARG A 15 -13.14 33.53 -8.59
N CYS A 16 -14.06 34.48 -8.49
CA CYS A 16 -14.15 35.58 -9.45
C CYS A 16 -13.01 36.59 -9.23
N HIS A 17 -12.23 36.86 -10.27
CA HIS A 17 -11.13 37.84 -10.29
C HIS A 17 -11.48 38.98 -11.25
N THR A 18 -11.22 40.21 -10.82
CA THR A 18 -11.59 41.41 -11.58
C THR A 18 -10.44 42.02 -12.37
N THR A 19 -9.19 41.57 -12.10
CA THR A 19 -7.99 42.13 -12.75
C THR A 19 -7.26 41.08 -13.59
N PRO A 20 -6.75 41.45 -14.79
CA PRO A 20 -5.97 40.51 -15.59
C PRO A 20 -4.69 40.01 -14.91
N SER A 21 -4.12 40.81 -14.00
CA SER A 21 -2.92 40.43 -13.23
C SER A 21 -3.15 39.26 -12.28
N SER A 22 -4.40 38.96 -11.92
CA SER A 22 -4.77 37.83 -11.06
C SER A 22 -5.00 36.51 -11.81
N PHE A 23 -4.74 36.45 -13.13
CA PHE A 23 -4.95 35.25 -13.94
C PHE A 23 -4.17 34.02 -13.39
N GLY A 24 -2.90 34.21 -13.01
CA GLY A 24 -2.09 33.15 -12.41
C GLY A 24 -2.69 32.60 -11.11
N LEU A 25 -3.25 33.50 -10.27
CA LEU A 25 -3.96 33.11 -9.05
C LEU A 25 -5.24 32.33 -9.37
N ALA A 26 -6.02 32.76 -10.34
CA ALA A 26 -7.23 32.06 -10.77
C ALA A 26 -6.93 30.61 -11.25
N VAL A 27 -5.84 30.45 -12.02
CA VAL A 27 -5.41 29.11 -12.46
C VAL A 27 -5.01 28.24 -11.28
N SER A 28 -4.23 28.77 -10.32
CA SER A 28 -3.83 28.04 -9.11
C SER A 28 -5.04 27.63 -8.28
N GLU A 29 -6.01 28.50 -8.10
CA GLU A 29 -7.27 28.23 -7.39
C GLU A 29 -8.10 27.14 -8.09
N ALA A 30 -8.22 27.18 -9.42
CA ALA A 30 -8.92 26.15 -10.18
C ALA A 30 -8.23 24.78 -10.07
N ILE A 31 -6.88 24.75 -10.06
CA ILE A 31 -6.11 23.51 -9.84
C ILE A 31 -6.35 22.98 -8.42
N CYS A 32 -6.34 23.83 -7.40
CA CYS A 32 -6.62 23.42 -6.02
C CYS A 32 -8.04 22.85 -5.89
N SER A 33 -9.04 23.49 -6.50
CA SER A 33 -10.41 22.98 -6.53
C SER A 33 -10.48 21.62 -7.23
N LEU A 34 -9.74 21.43 -8.32
CA LEU A 34 -9.68 20.15 -9.02
C LEU A 34 -9.06 19.04 -8.17
N ARG A 35 -8.04 19.36 -7.35
CA ARG A 35 -7.43 18.40 -6.41
C ARG A 35 -8.42 17.98 -5.33
N SER A 36 -9.25 18.89 -4.82
CA SER A 36 -10.25 18.56 -3.79
C SER A 36 -11.28 17.54 -4.27
N LEU A 37 -11.54 17.47 -5.58
CA LEU A 37 -12.42 16.46 -6.16
C LEU A 37 -11.93 15.02 -6.04
N PHE A 38 -10.65 14.82 -5.75
CA PHE A 38 -10.12 13.50 -5.44
C PHE A 38 -10.68 12.98 -4.10
N TYR A 39 -11.06 13.89 -3.21
CA TYR A 39 -11.56 13.62 -1.86
C TYR A 39 -13.08 13.67 -1.74
N SER A 40 -13.79 14.01 -2.82
CA SER A 40 -15.25 14.04 -2.88
C SER A 40 -15.77 13.13 -4.00
N GLU A 41 -17.07 12.87 -3.97
CA GLU A 41 -17.77 12.17 -5.05
C GLU A 41 -18.30 13.14 -6.11
N ASP A 42 -18.12 14.45 -5.90
CA ASP A 42 -18.61 15.48 -6.80
C ASP A 42 -17.83 15.50 -8.12
N SER A 43 -18.44 16.06 -9.15
CA SER A 43 -17.79 16.30 -10.45
C SER A 43 -17.31 17.73 -10.63
N ILE A 44 -17.75 18.65 -9.79
CA ILE A 44 -17.42 20.08 -9.84
C ILE A 44 -17.04 20.55 -8.45
N ALA A 45 -15.92 21.25 -8.31
CA ALA A 45 -15.51 21.91 -7.09
C ALA A 45 -15.29 23.42 -7.30
N LEU A 46 -15.74 24.20 -6.36
CA LEU A 46 -15.50 25.63 -6.25
C LEU A 46 -14.33 25.86 -5.28
N CYS A 47 -13.48 26.83 -5.58
CA CYS A 47 -12.42 27.23 -4.67
C CYS A 47 -13.01 27.94 -3.44
N GLU A 48 -12.84 27.33 -2.28
CA GLU A 48 -13.15 27.97 -1.00
C GLU A 48 -11.94 28.76 -0.48
N ALA A 49 -12.20 29.82 0.27
CA ALA A 49 -11.13 30.69 0.79
C ALA A 49 -10.14 30.00 1.74
N SER A 50 -10.52 28.84 2.29
CA SER A 50 -9.72 28.02 3.20
C SER A 50 -8.76 27.04 2.52
N MET A 51 -8.85 26.88 1.21
CA MET A 51 -7.98 25.96 0.45
C MET A 51 -6.62 26.63 0.15
N THR A 52 -5.85 26.91 1.18
CA THR A 52 -4.44 27.26 1.01
C THR A 52 -3.65 25.96 0.84
N THR A 53 -2.97 25.83 -0.28
CA THR A 53 -1.95 24.79 -0.47
C THR A 53 -0.82 25.01 0.53
N SER A 54 -0.88 24.36 1.67
CA SER A 54 0.33 24.18 2.45
C SER A 54 1.18 23.17 1.69
N GLU A 55 2.30 23.63 1.11
CA GLU A 55 3.41 22.76 0.75
C GLU A 55 3.97 22.17 2.05
N CYS A 56 3.24 21.25 2.65
CA CYS A 56 3.79 20.44 3.72
C CYS A 56 4.83 19.50 3.11
N ASP A 57 6.02 19.49 3.68
CA ASP A 57 7.05 18.48 3.43
C ASP A 57 6.55 17.11 3.94
N LEU A 58 5.54 16.57 3.26
CA LEU A 58 4.93 15.27 3.56
C LEU A 58 5.92 14.11 3.37
N THR A 59 7.05 14.36 2.70
CA THR A 59 8.02 13.32 2.35
C THR A 59 8.70 12.71 3.57
N ALA A 60 9.13 13.51 4.54
CA ALA A 60 9.82 13.01 5.73
C ALA A 60 8.87 12.28 6.69
N GLU A 61 7.67 12.85 6.91
CA GLU A 61 6.66 12.23 7.79
C GLU A 61 6.11 10.93 7.20
N ASN A 62 5.85 10.89 5.90
CA ASN A 62 5.38 9.68 5.23
C ASN A 62 6.45 8.58 5.22
N SER A 63 7.74 8.93 5.14
CA SER A 63 8.83 7.96 5.23
C SER A 63 8.86 7.26 6.58
N LEU A 64 8.60 8.00 7.68
CA LEU A 64 8.53 7.43 9.02
C LEU A 64 7.30 6.50 9.18
N ASP A 65 6.14 6.92 8.68
CA ASP A 65 4.93 6.10 8.73
C ASP A 65 5.09 4.82 7.91
N LEU A 66 5.72 4.87 6.74
CA LEU A 66 6.02 3.69 5.93
C LEU A 66 7.02 2.75 6.61
N PHE A 67 8.03 3.28 7.30
CA PHE A 67 8.97 2.49 8.07
C PHE A 67 8.28 1.78 9.24
N GLN A 68 7.40 2.47 9.96
CA GLN A 68 6.60 1.88 11.03
C GLN A 68 5.65 0.80 10.49
N PHE A 69 5.01 1.06 9.34
CA PHE A 69 4.16 0.09 8.63
C PHE A 69 4.94 -1.19 8.28
N GLU A 70 6.14 -1.05 7.72
CA GLU A 70 7.01 -2.18 7.42
C GLU A 70 7.36 -2.97 8.69
N GLY A 71 7.72 -2.28 9.77
CA GLY A 71 8.03 -2.89 11.06
C GLY A 71 6.85 -3.66 11.64
N SER A 72 5.64 -3.10 11.61
CA SER A 72 4.43 -3.78 12.10
C SER A 72 4.11 -5.03 11.27
N LEU A 73 4.24 -4.97 9.97
CA LEU A 73 4.03 -6.11 9.07
C LEU A 73 5.07 -7.22 9.29
N HIS A 74 6.34 -6.85 9.53
CA HIS A 74 7.40 -7.80 9.87
C HIS A 74 7.17 -8.49 11.21
N ASN A 75 6.60 -7.80 12.19
CA ASN A 75 6.32 -8.31 13.52
C ASN A 75 4.95 -9.01 13.65
N TRP A 76 4.23 -9.21 12.54
CA TRP A 76 2.90 -9.82 12.51
C TRP A 76 1.84 -9.04 13.29
N ALA A 77 2.09 -7.75 13.56
CA ALA A 77 1.17 -6.85 14.26
C ALA A 77 0.14 -6.27 13.26
N PHE A 78 -0.80 -7.10 12.81
CA PHE A 78 -1.74 -6.72 11.75
C PHE A 78 -2.69 -5.61 12.16
N ASP A 79 -3.09 -5.54 13.43
CA ASP A 79 -3.96 -4.47 13.93
C ASP A 79 -3.22 -3.13 13.89
N ASP A 80 -1.92 -3.11 14.22
CA ASP A 80 -1.08 -1.91 14.08
C ASP A 80 -0.90 -1.53 12.61
N THR A 81 -0.78 -2.53 11.72
CA THR A 81 -0.68 -2.32 10.27
C THR A 81 -1.94 -1.62 9.73
N GLU A 82 -3.13 -2.06 10.13
CA GLU A 82 -4.41 -1.44 9.76
C GLU A 82 -4.52 -0.02 10.33
N ASN A 83 -4.14 0.19 11.59
CA ASN A 83 -4.11 1.52 12.22
C ASN A 83 -3.17 2.49 11.51
N MET A 84 -1.99 2.03 11.04
CA MET A 84 -1.06 2.85 10.27
C MET A 84 -1.66 3.29 8.93
N ILE A 85 -2.36 2.40 8.24
CA ILE A 85 -3.06 2.75 6.99
C ILE A 85 -4.11 3.83 7.25
N ASN A 86 -4.95 3.65 8.26
CA ASN A 86 -5.97 4.62 8.62
C ASN A 86 -5.33 5.99 8.94
N LYS A 87 -4.20 6.02 9.64
CA LYS A 87 -3.44 7.24 9.93
C LYS A 87 -2.93 7.91 8.65
N ILE A 88 -2.39 7.14 7.69
CA ILE A 88 -1.91 7.67 6.41
C ILE A 88 -3.07 8.28 5.61
N PHE A 89 -4.20 7.59 5.50
CA PHE A 89 -5.36 8.10 4.79
C PHE A 89 -6.00 9.31 5.47
N LEU A 90 -5.98 9.37 6.81
CA LEU A 90 -6.41 10.55 7.56
C LEU A 90 -5.53 11.76 7.23
N LYS A 91 -4.20 11.58 7.17
CA LYS A 91 -3.27 12.63 6.74
C LYS A 91 -3.55 13.08 5.30
N PHE A 92 -3.82 12.16 4.39
CA PHE A 92 -4.18 12.52 3.00
C PHE A 92 -5.42 13.40 2.96
N LYS A 93 -6.47 13.03 3.70
CA LYS A 93 -7.73 13.78 3.76
C LYS A 93 -7.55 15.17 4.40
N ASN A 94 -6.76 15.27 5.48
CA ASN A 94 -6.54 16.52 6.19
C ASN A 94 -5.68 17.54 5.40
N ASN A 95 -4.71 17.05 4.63
CA ASN A 95 -3.76 17.89 3.91
C ASN A 95 -4.09 18.02 2.40
N PHE A 96 -5.20 17.45 1.92
CA PHE A 96 -5.58 17.44 0.50
C PHE A 96 -4.40 17.07 -0.42
N VAL A 97 -3.71 15.98 -0.08
CA VAL A 97 -2.52 15.50 -0.80
C VAL A 97 -2.85 15.30 -2.28
N ASP A 98 -1.93 15.66 -3.18
CA ASP A 98 -2.15 15.43 -4.61
C ASP A 98 -2.41 13.95 -4.90
N SER A 99 -3.30 13.69 -5.85
CA SER A 99 -3.69 12.31 -6.20
C SER A 99 -2.52 11.46 -6.69
N TRP A 100 -1.53 12.08 -7.33
CA TRP A 100 -0.32 11.40 -7.78
C TRP A 100 0.56 11.01 -6.59
N ASP A 101 0.76 11.92 -5.64
CA ASP A 101 1.55 11.65 -4.42
C ASP A 101 0.89 10.59 -3.56
N ALA A 102 -0.43 10.67 -3.37
CA ALA A 102 -1.18 9.65 -2.63
C ALA A 102 -1.03 8.26 -3.27
N LYS A 103 -1.15 8.16 -4.60
CA LYS A 103 -0.94 6.89 -5.32
C LYS A 103 0.50 6.40 -5.25
N ASN A 104 1.47 7.30 -5.25
CA ASN A 104 2.89 6.96 -5.13
C ASN A 104 3.17 6.33 -3.75
N ILE A 105 2.68 6.93 -2.67
CA ILE A 105 2.79 6.37 -1.32
C ILE A 105 2.09 5.01 -1.23
N CYS A 106 0.89 4.87 -1.79
CA CYS A 106 0.17 3.60 -1.86
C CYS A 106 0.92 2.53 -2.67
N SER A 107 1.63 2.93 -3.71
CA SER A 107 2.50 2.01 -4.47
C SER A 107 3.70 1.55 -3.65
N GLN A 108 4.26 2.41 -2.79
CA GLN A 108 5.32 2.01 -1.86
C GLN A 108 4.81 0.99 -0.83
N ILE A 109 3.58 1.16 -0.31
CA ILE A 109 2.92 0.16 0.55
C ILE A 109 2.82 -1.20 -0.18
N TYR A 110 2.41 -1.21 -1.45
CA TYR A 110 2.39 -2.44 -2.25
C TYR A 110 3.76 -3.10 -2.34
N TYR A 111 4.83 -2.34 -2.59
CA TYR A 111 6.18 -2.90 -2.68
C TYR A 111 6.69 -3.42 -1.33
N ILE A 112 6.36 -2.78 -0.21
CA ILE A 112 6.67 -3.27 1.13
C ILE A 112 5.96 -4.62 1.38
N CYS A 113 4.66 -4.71 1.11
CA CYS A 113 3.90 -5.96 1.22
C CYS A 113 4.48 -7.07 0.34
N SER A 114 4.76 -6.76 -0.93
CA SER A 114 5.34 -7.72 -1.89
C SER A 114 6.71 -8.23 -1.41
N ARG A 115 7.59 -7.34 -0.94
CA ARG A 115 8.90 -7.71 -0.43
C ARG A 115 8.80 -8.59 0.82
N THR A 116 7.93 -8.25 1.76
CA THR A 116 7.71 -9.03 2.99
C THR A 116 7.18 -10.43 2.69
N LEU A 117 6.23 -10.56 1.75
CA LEU A 117 5.71 -11.86 1.31
C LEU A 117 6.79 -12.74 0.69
N ILE A 118 7.64 -12.18 -0.17
CA ILE A 118 8.75 -12.92 -0.78
C ILE A 118 9.75 -13.37 0.29
N GLN A 119 10.10 -12.49 1.22
CA GLN A 119 11.08 -12.78 2.27
C GLN A 119 10.60 -13.83 3.27
N LYS A 120 9.32 -13.79 3.65
CA LYS A 120 8.75 -14.67 4.69
C LYS A 120 8.08 -15.92 4.16
N GLY A 121 7.50 -15.87 2.96
CA GLY A 121 6.70 -16.97 2.43
C GLY A 121 7.11 -17.45 1.04
N GLY A 122 8.05 -16.78 0.38
CA GLY A 122 8.41 -17.08 -1.01
C GLY A 122 7.25 -16.84 -1.99
N ILE A 123 6.21 -16.09 -1.58
CA ILE A 123 4.97 -15.89 -2.33
C ILE A 123 5.04 -14.54 -3.04
N ALA A 124 4.71 -14.53 -4.34
CA ALA A 124 4.61 -13.31 -5.11
C ALA A 124 3.20 -12.70 -4.98
N LEU A 125 3.14 -11.41 -4.63
CA LEU A 125 1.88 -10.67 -4.60
C LEU A 125 1.38 -10.37 -6.01
N SER A 126 0.06 -10.43 -6.21
CA SER A 126 -0.55 -10.17 -7.52
C SER A 126 -0.38 -8.70 -7.95
N SER A 127 0.06 -8.47 -9.18
CA SER A 127 0.14 -7.14 -9.80
C SER A 127 -1.23 -6.45 -9.98
N LYS A 128 -2.34 -7.18 -9.80
CA LYS A 128 -3.69 -6.61 -9.84
C LYS A 128 -3.87 -5.48 -8.84
N HIS A 129 -3.29 -5.60 -7.64
CA HIS A 129 -3.36 -4.56 -6.61
C HIS A 129 -2.72 -3.25 -7.08
N LEU A 130 -1.55 -3.33 -7.71
CA LEU A 130 -0.89 -2.15 -8.28
C LEU A 130 -1.73 -1.50 -9.39
N ALA A 131 -2.39 -2.30 -10.23
CA ALA A 131 -3.32 -1.81 -11.24
C ALA A 131 -4.56 -1.15 -10.62
N CYS A 132 -5.09 -1.66 -9.51
CA CYS A 132 -6.19 -1.02 -8.78
C CYS A 132 -5.76 0.33 -8.19
N ILE A 133 -4.57 0.42 -7.58
CA ILE A 133 -4.01 1.67 -7.06
C ILE A 133 -3.88 2.71 -8.17
N SER A 134 -3.29 2.34 -9.31
CA SER A 134 -3.08 3.27 -10.43
C SER A 134 -4.39 3.78 -11.05
N ARG A 135 -5.42 2.93 -11.10
CA ARG A 135 -6.74 3.25 -11.66
C ARG A 135 -7.69 3.98 -10.70
N ALA A 136 -7.34 4.08 -9.43
CA ALA A 136 -8.19 4.74 -8.44
C ALA A 136 -8.50 6.18 -8.88
N THR A 137 -9.79 6.54 -8.92
CA THR A 137 -10.26 7.86 -9.37
C THR A 137 -10.52 8.82 -8.22
N ASN A 138 -10.71 8.29 -7.02
CA ASN A 138 -10.95 9.05 -5.80
C ASN A 138 -10.29 8.38 -4.60
N ILE A 139 -10.25 9.10 -3.48
CA ILE A 139 -9.62 8.63 -2.23
C ILE A 139 -10.27 7.35 -1.70
N PHE A 140 -11.58 7.20 -1.84
CA PHE A 140 -12.31 6.02 -1.34
C PHE A 140 -11.94 4.77 -2.14
N SER A 141 -11.83 4.87 -3.47
CA SER A 141 -11.38 3.76 -4.31
C SER A 141 -9.93 3.38 -4.02
N LEU A 142 -9.08 4.36 -3.68
CA LEU A 142 -7.71 4.13 -3.30
C LEU A 142 -7.61 3.44 -1.92
N GLU A 143 -8.39 3.90 -0.94
CA GLU A 143 -8.49 3.32 0.40
C GLU A 143 -8.95 1.84 0.33
N ASN A 144 -9.99 1.56 -0.44
CA ASN A 144 -10.48 0.20 -0.66
C ASN A 144 -9.42 -0.70 -1.33
N ALA A 145 -8.65 -0.17 -2.29
CA ALA A 145 -7.60 -0.93 -2.95
C ALA A 145 -6.47 -1.30 -1.97
N ILE A 146 -6.08 -0.40 -1.06
CA ILE A 146 -5.06 -0.65 -0.04
C ILE A 146 -5.57 -1.59 1.05
N THR A 147 -6.80 -1.44 1.48
CA THR A 147 -7.42 -2.34 2.47
C THR A 147 -7.48 -3.78 1.93
N ALA A 148 -7.88 -3.95 0.67
CA ALA A 148 -7.87 -5.27 0.02
C ALA A 148 -6.44 -5.83 -0.10
N LEU A 149 -5.46 -5.02 -0.48
CA LEU A 149 -4.05 -5.40 -0.57
C LEU A 149 -3.53 -5.94 0.78
N VAL A 150 -3.78 -5.21 1.88
CA VAL A 150 -3.29 -5.60 3.21
C VAL A 150 -3.99 -6.86 3.71
N LYS A 151 -5.29 -6.99 3.46
CA LYS A 151 -6.04 -8.20 3.77
C LYS A 151 -5.47 -9.42 3.06
N ASP A 152 -5.26 -9.35 1.74
CA ASP A 152 -4.69 -10.44 0.96
C ASP A 152 -3.26 -10.76 1.42
N THR A 153 -2.46 -9.73 1.76
CA THR A 153 -1.11 -9.91 2.32
C THR A 153 -1.14 -10.66 3.64
N LYS A 154 -2.05 -10.30 4.55
CA LYS A 154 -2.27 -10.98 5.84
C LYS A 154 -2.63 -12.44 5.63
N GLU A 155 -3.58 -12.73 4.75
CA GLU A 155 -4.03 -14.09 4.46
C GLU A 155 -2.89 -14.96 3.90
N LEU A 156 -2.11 -14.43 2.94
CA LEU A 156 -0.99 -15.14 2.34
C LEU A 156 0.14 -15.38 3.36
N LEU A 157 0.44 -14.42 4.23
CA LEU A 157 1.41 -14.59 5.31
C LEU A 157 0.97 -15.69 6.27
N LEU A 158 -0.29 -15.70 6.71
CA LEU A 158 -0.82 -16.73 7.62
C LEU A 158 -0.79 -18.13 6.98
N GLN A 159 -1.08 -18.24 5.69
CA GLN A 159 -0.97 -19.51 4.95
C GLN A 159 0.47 -20.01 4.87
N SER A 160 1.45 -19.12 4.70
CA SER A 160 2.86 -19.49 4.65
C SER A 160 3.36 -20.08 5.97
N VAL A 161 2.89 -19.56 7.11
CA VAL A 161 3.23 -20.11 8.43
C VAL A 161 2.68 -21.52 8.62
N GLY A 162 1.44 -21.76 8.19
CA GLY A 162 0.83 -23.08 8.25
C GLY A 162 1.60 -24.13 7.44
N ALA A 163 2.05 -23.77 6.24
CA ALA A 163 2.85 -24.64 5.41
C ALA A 163 4.24 -24.96 5.99
N HIS A 164 4.90 -23.96 6.59
CA HIS A 164 6.18 -24.16 7.28
C HIS A 164 6.05 -24.99 8.54
N SER A 165 4.98 -24.83 9.31
CA SER A 165 4.69 -25.65 10.50
C SER A 165 4.51 -27.12 10.12
N GLN A 166 3.77 -27.42 9.06
CA GLN A 166 3.55 -28.78 8.59
C GLN A 166 4.84 -29.44 8.04
N LEU A 167 5.68 -28.67 7.33
CA LEU A 167 6.98 -29.15 6.87
C LEU A 167 7.91 -29.47 8.04
N THR A 168 7.94 -28.62 9.06
CA THR A 168 8.74 -28.84 10.27
C THR A 168 8.26 -30.06 11.03
N GLU A 169 6.96 -30.24 11.17
CA GLU A 169 6.38 -31.40 11.82
C GLU A 169 6.67 -32.71 11.06
N ASN A 170 6.53 -32.69 9.73
CA ASN A 170 6.88 -33.84 8.88
C ASN A 170 8.37 -34.17 9.00
N THR A 171 9.24 -33.15 9.04
CA THR A 171 10.69 -33.34 9.18
C THR A 171 11.03 -33.92 10.55
N LEU A 172 10.42 -33.44 11.63
CA LEU A 172 10.60 -33.99 12.97
C LEU A 172 10.11 -35.43 13.05
N ASN A 173 8.96 -35.74 12.50
CA ASN A 173 8.41 -37.09 12.44
C ASN A 173 9.33 -38.04 11.66
N TYR A 174 9.89 -37.56 10.53
CA TYR A 174 10.88 -38.33 9.77
C TYR A 174 12.16 -38.60 10.59
N ILE A 175 12.69 -37.58 11.26
CA ILE A 175 13.86 -37.71 12.14
C ILE A 175 13.57 -38.72 13.26
N TYR A 176 12.43 -38.57 13.96
CA TYR A 176 12.07 -39.48 15.06
C TYR A 176 11.88 -40.93 14.60
N SER A 177 11.27 -41.16 13.42
CA SER A 177 11.07 -42.51 12.88
C SER A 177 12.37 -43.20 12.41
N HIS A 178 13.40 -42.41 12.08
CA HIS A 178 14.69 -42.93 11.58
C HIS A 178 15.84 -42.74 12.58
N LEU A 179 15.57 -42.26 13.78
CA LEU A 179 16.57 -42.11 14.84
C LEU A 179 17.20 -43.44 15.25
N SER A 180 16.42 -44.54 15.15
CA SER A 180 16.88 -45.91 15.42
C SER A 180 17.79 -46.49 14.32
N ASP A 181 17.71 -45.93 13.11
CA ASP A 181 18.46 -46.44 11.93
C ASP A 181 19.94 -45.97 11.92
N CYS A 182 20.37 -45.26 12.96
CA CYS A 182 21.75 -44.83 13.21
C CYS A 182 22.43 -44.15 12.01
N LEU A 183 21.73 -43.21 11.37
CA LEU A 183 22.21 -42.48 10.17
C LEU A 183 23.56 -41.79 10.31
N LEU A 184 24.03 -41.61 11.56
CA LEU A 184 25.30 -40.99 11.86
C LEU A 184 26.50 -41.97 11.91
N TYR A 185 26.23 -43.30 11.91
CA TYR A 185 27.28 -44.32 11.98
C TYR A 185 27.64 -45.00 10.64
N THR A 186 26.97 -44.63 9.57
CA THR A 186 27.22 -45.23 8.25
C THR A 186 28.34 -44.53 7.44
N SER A 187 28.89 -43.45 7.94
CA SER A 187 30.09 -42.86 7.35
C SER A 187 31.34 -43.49 7.98
N PRO A 188 32.07 -44.35 7.26
CA PRO A 188 33.30 -44.92 7.79
C PRO A 188 34.25 -43.76 8.12
N SER A 189 34.69 -43.73 9.36
CA SER A 189 35.70 -42.76 9.80
C SER A 189 36.98 -42.98 8.94
N PRO A 190 37.63 -41.92 8.45
CA PRO A 190 38.90 -42.03 7.72
C PRO A 190 40.01 -42.72 8.50
N ARG A 191 39.78 -43.08 9.77
CA ARG A 191 40.73 -43.80 10.65
C ARG A 191 40.52 -45.31 10.66
N ASP A 192 39.43 -45.84 10.08
CA ASP A 192 39.17 -47.30 10.06
C ASP A 192 39.66 -47.98 8.80
N THR A 193 40.35 -47.27 7.92
CA THR A 193 41.08 -47.85 6.78
C THR A 193 42.56 -48.00 7.11
N ARG A 194 42.89 -49.05 7.88
CA ARG A 194 44.24 -49.65 7.95
C ARG A 194 44.14 -51.14 7.78
#